data_d183982501d8e1dc88825b2348d172dc
#
_entry.id   d183982501d8e1dc88825b2348d172dc
#
_cell.length_a   1.000
_cell.length_b   1.000
_cell.length_c   1.000
_cell.angle_alpha   90.00
_cell.angle_beta   90.00
_cell.angle_gamma   90.00
#
_symmetry.space_group_name_H-M   'P 1'
#
loop_
_entity.id
_entity.type
_entity.pdbx_description
1 polymer ?
#
loop_
_entity_poly.entity_id
_entity_poly.type
_entity_poly.pdbx_seq_one_letter_code
_entity_poly.pdbx_strand_id
1 'polypeptide(L)'
;MIMKEITQNEFEQEVLKGGKVAVDFYSTECPPCEALAPKFENLAQVYGEEVKFVKIFRQQNRELADRLEVKSSPTVVFYDKGKLVGDKLTGGIKRSELINNLNALLPTEKVAEITNKIKPTISYYDTLILGGGPGGLTAGLYLCQAKVNAVLVDIMLPGGQISTTHQISNYPGFVEPQPGFMLAHYMSEQTKICGTKYKVAVDVTEVDLNNKTIVVDEYETIQAKKIILATGASPRYLNVPGERELKGNGISYCATCDAKYFHDKEVIIIGGGNTAIEEADFIAKFCQ
;
A
#
# COMPACT_ATOMS: atom_id res chain seq x y z
N MET A 1 6.44 24.20 7.80
CA MET A 1 6.24 24.86 6.47
C MET A 1 4.99 24.25 5.87
N ILE A 2 4.04 25.05 5.40
CA ILE A 2 2.83 24.50 4.77
C ILE A 2 3.22 24.10 3.34
N MET A 3 2.98 22.85 2.99
CA MET A 3 3.19 22.32 1.65
C MET A 3 2.30 23.11 0.67
N LYS A 4 2.90 23.63 -0.41
CA LYS A 4 2.17 24.44 -1.39
C LYS A 4 1.46 23.54 -2.40
N GLU A 5 0.18 23.78 -2.63
CA GLU A 5 -0.51 23.26 -3.81
C GLU A 5 -0.30 24.20 -4.98
N ILE A 6 0.08 23.65 -6.13
CA ILE A 6 0.37 24.40 -7.35
C ILE A 6 -0.43 23.85 -8.54
N THR A 7 -0.63 24.71 -9.53
CA THR A 7 -1.24 24.38 -10.81
C THR A 7 -0.19 24.14 -11.90
N GLN A 8 -0.62 23.62 -13.05
CA GLN A 8 0.27 23.44 -14.22
C GLN A 8 0.92 24.77 -14.68
N ASN A 9 0.28 25.92 -14.47
CA ASN A 9 0.82 27.23 -14.86
C ASN A 9 1.98 27.67 -13.96
N GLU A 10 2.00 27.21 -12.70
CA GLU A 10 3.05 27.53 -11.74
C GLU A 10 4.22 26.52 -11.81
N PHE A 11 4.04 25.37 -12.51
CA PHE A 11 4.99 24.27 -12.50
C PHE A 11 6.40 24.70 -12.97
N GLU A 12 6.49 25.51 -14.01
CA GLU A 12 7.79 25.97 -14.51
C GLU A 12 8.55 26.78 -13.45
N GLN A 13 7.86 27.70 -12.79
CA GLN A 13 8.49 28.57 -11.80
C GLN A 13 8.78 27.85 -10.48
N GLU A 14 7.83 27.04 -10.01
CA GLU A 14 7.89 26.44 -8.69
C GLU A 14 8.71 25.14 -8.66
N VAL A 15 8.79 24.44 -9.80
CA VAL A 15 9.49 23.15 -9.90
C VAL A 15 10.73 23.25 -10.78
N LEU A 16 10.60 23.67 -12.05
CA LEU A 16 11.72 23.64 -12.98
C LEU A 16 12.79 24.69 -12.63
N LYS A 17 12.39 25.85 -12.09
CA LYS A 17 13.29 26.90 -11.59
C LYS A 17 13.46 26.83 -10.07
N GLY A 18 12.82 25.90 -9.40
CA GLY A 18 12.68 25.84 -7.94
C GLY A 18 13.83 25.19 -7.16
N GLY A 19 14.88 24.74 -7.81
CA GLY A 19 15.99 24.01 -7.16
C GLY A 19 15.66 22.53 -6.93
N LYS A 20 15.75 22.07 -5.68
CA LYS A 20 15.38 20.69 -5.29
C LYS A 20 13.92 20.66 -4.87
N VAL A 21 13.11 19.85 -5.56
CA VAL A 21 11.66 19.82 -5.36
C VAL A 21 11.13 18.38 -5.40
N ALA A 22 10.30 18.03 -4.42
CA ALA A 22 9.47 16.82 -4.42
C ALA A 22 8.04 17.20 -4.78
N VAL A 23 7.45 16.54 -5.77
CA VAL A 23 6.12 16.84 -6.31
C VAL A 23 5.22 15.63 -6.15
N ASP A 24 4.11 15.78 -5.42
CA ASP A 24 3.05 14.77 -5.31
C ASP A 24 1.89 15.10 -6.26
N PHE A 25 1.65 14.24 -7.24
CA PHE A 25 0.46 14.27 -8.10
C PHE A 25 -0.64 13.43 -7.44
N TYR A 26 -1.53 14.09 -6.74
CA TYR A 26 -2.62 13.45 -6.00
C TYR A 26 -3.97 13.53 -6.71
N SER A 27 -4.95 12.79 -6.22
CA SER A 27 -6.36 12.87 -6.64
C SER A 27 -7.30 12.72 -5.44
N THR A 28 -8.57 13.08 -5.63
CA THR A 28 -9.66 12.77 -4.69
C THR A 28 -10.07 11.31 -4.80
N GLU A 29 -10.73 10.78 -3.77
CA GLU A 29 -11.20 9.38 -3.70
C GLU A 29 -10.08 8.39 -4.01
N CYS A 30 -8.92 8.60 -3.41
CA CYS A 30 -7.69 7.89 -3.71
C CYS A 30 -7.07 7.34 -2.41
N PRO A 31 -7.42 6.10 -2.01
CA PRO A 31 -6.87 5.50 -0.79
C PRO A 31 -5.33 5.49 -0.71
N PRO A 32 -4.59 5.25 -1.82
CA PRO A 32 -3.14 5.38 -1.78
C PRO A 32 -2.65 6.81 -1.53
N CYS A 33 -3.36 7.84 -2.04
CA CYS A 33 -3.02 9.24 -1.78
C CYS A 33 -3.22 9.60 -0.31
N GLU A 34 -4.28 9.08 0.32
CA GLU A 34 -4.55 9.27 1.73
C GLU A 34 -3.49 8.58 2.62
N ALA A 35 -3.00 7.41 2.20
CA ALA A 35 -1.91 6.72 2.88
C ALA A 35 -0.57 7.46 2.74
N LEU A 36 -0.36 8.17 1.63
CA LEU A 36 0.86 8.94 1.36
C LEU A 36 0.88 10.27 2.13
N ALA A 37 -0.24 10.99 2.18
CA ALA A 37 -0.32 12.37 2.66
C ALA A 37 0.40 12.61 4.01
N PRO A 38 0.14 11.83 5.09
CA PRO A 38 0.81 12.06 6.38
C PRO A 38 2.32 11.82 6.32
N LYS A 39 2.80 10.90 5.49
CA LYS A 39 4.22 10.62 5.30
C LYS A 39 4.90 11.77 4.57
N PHE A 40 4.29 12.24 3.49
CA PHE A 40 4.80 13.34 2.67
C PHE A 40 4.82 14.66 3.45
N GLU A 41 3.79 14.94 4.25
CA GLU A 41 3.71 16.10 5.14
C GLU A 41 4.76 16.05 6.25
N ASN A 42 4.96 14.88 6.88
CA ASN A 42 5.99 14.71 7.89
C ASN A 42 7.39 14.92 7.30
N LEU A 43 7.67 14.36 6.12
CA LEU A 43 8.93 14.55 5.45
C LEU A 43 9.15 16.02 5.01
N ALA A 44 8.08 16.73 4.62
CA ALA A 44 8.16 18.15 4.34
C ALA A 44 8.57 18.99 5.56
N GLN A 45 8.19 18.58 6.78
CA GLN A 45 8.66 19.23 8.01
C GLN A 45 10.14 18.97 8.28
N VAL A 46 10.62 17.78 7.92
CA VAL A 46 12.00 17.34 8.22
C VAL A 46 12.99 17.84 7.16
N TYR A 47 12.63 17.73 5.89
CA TYR A 47 13.48 18.07 4.73
C TYR A 47 13.23 19.47 4.15
N GLY A 48 12.21 20.17 4.60
CA GLY A 48 11.71 21.39 3.95
C GLY A 48 12.65 22.61 3.97
N GLU A 49 13.76 22.55 4.70
CA GLU A 49 14.82 23.55 4.62
C GLU A 49 15.71 23.36 3.37
N GLU A 50 15.83 22.12 2.88
CA GLU A 50 16.72 21.74 1.79
C GLU A 50 15.98 21.37 0.52
N VAL A 51 14.76 20.82 0.64
CA VAL A 51 13.92 20.34 -0.47
C VAL A 51 12.55 20.96 -0.36
N LYS A 52 12.07 21.56 -1.43
CA LYS A 52 10.72 22.11 -1.51
C LYS A 52 9.72 20.99 -1.77
N PHE A 53 8.60 21.00 -1.05
CA PHE A 53 7.50 20.04 -1.23
C PHE A 53 6.29 20.75 -1.82
N VAL A 54 5.78 20.22 -2.93
CA VAL A 54 4.57 20.72 -3.58
C VAL A 54 3.64 19.58 -3.94
N LYS A 55 2.35 19.90 -4.04
CA LYS A 55 1.35 18.95 -4.52
C LYS A 55 0.55 19.52 -5.68
N ILE A 56 0.10 18.67 -6.57
CA ILE A 56 -0.64 19.00 -7.78
C ILE A 56 -1.86 18.11 -7.87
N PHE A 57 -3.04 18.71 -7.97
CA PHE A 57 -4.26 17.97 -8.18
C PHE A 57 -4.32 17.47 -9.63
N ARG A 58 -4.05 16.18 -9.83
CA ARG A 58 -3.83 15.58 -11.14
C ARG A 58 -5.04 15.74 -12.08
N GLN A 59 -6.27 15.58 -11.56
CA GLN A 59 -7.48 15.64 -12.38
C GLN A 59 -7.73 17.00 -13.04
N GLN A 60 -7.28 18.08 -12.40
CA GLN A 60 -7.38 19.45 -12.94
C GLN A 60 -6.15 19.88 -13.77
N ASN A 61 -5.07 19.11 -13.73
CA ASN A 61 -3.80 19.41 -14.39
C ASN A 61 -3.39 18.29 -15.35
N ARG A 62 -4.35 17.81 -16.18
CA ARG A 62 -4.18 16.63 -17.04
C ARG A 62 -3.10 16.83 -18.10
N GLU A 63 -3.04 17.99 -18.74
CA GLU A 63 -2.05 18.31 -19.77
C GLU A 63 -0.61 18.19 -19.22
N LEU A 64 -0.38 18.68 -18.01
CA LEU A 64 0.90 18.54 -17.33
C LEU A 64 1.16 17.07 -16.97
N ALA A 65 0.17 16.36 -16.45
CA ALA A 65 0.29 14.96 -16.08
C ALA A 65 0.64 14.09 -17.29
N ASP A 66 -0.02 14.31 -18.42
CA ASP A 66 0.22 13.57 -19.67
C ASP A 66 1.62 13.86 -20.22
N ARG A 67 2.03 15.15 -20.24
CA ARG A 67 3.38 15.56 -20.65
C ARG A 67 4.49 14.94 -19.81
N LEU A 68 4.23 14.73 -18.52
CA LEU A 68 5.16 14.12 -17.58
C LEU A 68 4.97 12.59 -17.42
N GLU A 69 4.08 12.00 -18.22
CA GLU A 69 3.72 10.57 -18.16
C GLU A 69 3.28 10.12 -16.76
N VAL A 70 2.51 10.97 -16.07
CA VAL A 70 1.90 10.67 -14.78
C VAL A 70 0.54 10.01 -15.00
N LYS A 71 0.52 8.68 -15.05
CA LYS A 71 -0.66 7.88 -15.42
C LYS A 71 -1.60 7.57 -14.26
N SER A 72 -1.12 7.64 -13.02
CA SER A 72 -1.86 7.27 -11.80
C SER A 72 -1.66 8.28 -10.67
N SER A 73 -2.47 8.18 -9.62
CA SER A 73 -2.30 8.91 -8.36
C SER A 73 -2.26 7.92 -7.19
N PRO A 74 -1.41 8.14 -6.17
CA PRO A 74 -0.38 9.17 -6.17
C PRO A 74 0.75 8.85 -7.15
N THR A 75 1.42 9.89 -7.63
CA THR A 75 2.72 9.78 -8.27
C THR A 75 3.64 10.83 -7.68
N VAL A 76 4.74 10.41 -7.08
CA VAL A 76 5.76 11.32 -6.55
C VAL A 76 6.97 11.33 -7.49
N VAL A 77 7.41 12.54 -7.85
CA VAL A 77 8.59 12.78 -8.68
C VAL A 77 9.50 13.81 -8.03
N PHE A 78 10.78 13.69 -8.31
CA PHE A 78 11.82 14.52 -7.69
C PHE A 78 12.59 15.29 -8.76
N TYR A 79 12.89 16.54 -8.47
CA TYR A 79 13.62 17.43 -9.38
C TYR A 79 14.82 18.05 -8.67
N ASP A 80 15.92 18.20 -9.41
CA ASP A 80 17.04 19.07 -9.04
C ASP A 80 17.35 20.00 -10.21
N LYS A 81 17.25 21.32 -9.97
CA LYS A 81 17.48 22.37 -11.01
C LYS A 81 16.73 22.10 -12.30
N GLY A 82 15.46 21.71 -12.19
CA GLY A 82 14.56 21.45 -13.31
C GLY A 82 14.75 20.10 -14.02
N LYS A 83 15.67 19.27 -13.57
CA LYS A 83 15.88 17.91 -14.11
C LYS A 83 15.23 16.88 -13.19
N LEU A 84 14.52 15.92 -13.80
CA LEU A 84 13.99 14.76 -13.07
C LEU A 84 15.14 13.93 -12.53
N VAL A 85 15.06 13.54 -11.24
CA VAL A 85 16.08 12.77 -10.54
C VAL A 85 15.40 11.63 -9.78
N GLY A 86 16.06 10.47 -9.71
CA GLY A 86 15.56 9.32 -8.97
C GLY A 86 14.38 8.61 -9.63
N ASP A 87 13.68 7.84 -8.82
CA ASP A 87 12.57 7.00 -9.28
C ASP A 87 11.24 7.76 -9.22
N LYS A 88 10.37 7.47 -10.19
CA LYS A 88 8.96 7.87 -10.14
C LYS A 88 8.21 6.87 -9.26
N LEU A 89 7.77 7.31 -8.09
CA LEU A 89 7.05 6.48 -7.13
C LEU A 89 5.55 6.51 -7.38
N THR A 90 4.86 5.37 -7.32
CA THR A 90 3.42 5.26 -7.57
C THR A 90 2.75 4.25 -6.64
N GLY A 91 1.44 4.40 -6.44
CA GLY A 91 0.64 3.45 -5.68
C GLY A 91 0.85 3.53 -4.17
N GLY A 92 1.07 2.41 -3.51
CA GLY A 92 1.31 2.34 -2.07
C GLY A 92 2.73 2.74 -1.69
N ILE A 93 3.05 4.02 -1.77
CA ILE A 93 4.40 4.56 -1.56
C ILE A 93 4.77 4.46 -0.08
N LYS A 94 5.92 3.85 0.19
CA LYS A 94 6.50 3.73 1.52
C LYS A 94 7.34 4.95 1.88
N ARG A 95 7.51 5.17 3.20
CA ARG A 95 8.36 6.26 3.70
C ARG A 95 9.82 6.07 3.29
N SER A 96 10.35 4.85 3.34
CA SER A 96 11.72 4.53 2.93
C SER A 96 12.00 4.87 1.47
N GLU A 97 11.05 4.65 0.55
CA GLU A 97 11.19 5.00 -0.86
C GLU A 97 11.30 6.52 -1.05
N LEU A 98 10.49 7.30 -0.31
CA LEU A 98 10.59 8.76 -0.31
C LEU A 98 11.94 9.23 0.22
N ILE A 99 12.39 8.70 1.37
CA ILE A 99 13.66 9.04 1.99
C ILE A 99 14.83 8.74 1.06
N ASN A 100 14.84 7.59 0.40
CA ASN A 100 15.88 7.22 -0.55
C ASN A 100 16.03 8.25 -1.68
N ASN A 101 14.92 8.68 -2.27
CA ASN A 101 14.93 9.69 -3.31
C ASN A 101 15.28 11.10 -2.80
N LEU A 102 14.81 11.49 -1.61
CA LEU A 102 15.16 12.77 -0.99
C LEU A 102 16.65 12.83 -0.63
N ASN A 103 17.20 11.75 -0.09
CA ASN A 103 18.62 11.65 0.23
C ASN A 103 19.51 11.72 -1.01
N ALA A 104 19.07 11.15 -2.15
CA ALA A 104 19.78 11.25 -3.42
C ALA A 104 19.89 12.70 -3.95
N LEU A 105 19.02 13.61 -3.50
CA LEU A 105 19.09 15.03 -3.84
C LEU A 105 20.12 15.81 -3.00
N LEU A 106 20.61 15.24 -1.88
CA LEU A 106 21.35 15.97 -0.87
C LEU A 106 22.78 15.44 -0.71
N PRO A 107 23.74 16.29 -0.30
CA PRO A 107 25.05 15.84 0.13
C PRO A 107 24.94 14.96 1.39
N THR A 108 25.86 14.00 1.54
CA THR A 108 25.87 13.03 2.66
C THR A 108 25.85 13.70 4.04
N GLU A 109 26.54 14.83 4.19
CA GLU A 109 26.59 15.60 5.44
C GLU A 109 25.20 16.12 5.82
N LYS A 110 24.45 16.64 4.84
CA LYS A 110 23.08 17.15 5.06
C LYS A 110 22.10 16.01 5.39
N VAL A 111 22.25 14.87 4.75
CA VAL A 111 21.47 13.67 5.08
C VAL A 111 21.68 13.28 6.54
N ALA A 112 22.93 13.26 7.01
CA ALA A 112 23.25 12.94 8.40
C ALA A 112 22.62 13.96 9.40
N GLU A 113 22.70 15.26 9.09
CA GLU A 113 22.07 16.30 9.89
C GLU A 113 20.56 16.11 10.02
N ILE A 114 19.89 15.81 8.88
CA ILE A 114 18.44 15.58 8.83
C ILE A 114 18.05 14.32 9.59
N THR A 115 18.77 13.22 9.38
CA THR A 115 18.50 11.95 10.05
C THR A 115 18.56 12.11 11.57
N ASN A 116 19.53 12.87 12.08
CA ASN A 116 19.66 13.16 13.52
C ASN A 116 18.54 14.03 14.10
N LYS A 117 17.78 14.75 13.25
CA LYS A 117 16.61 15.53 13.67
C LYS A 117 15.34 14.66 13.82
N ILE A 118 15.31 13.47 13.23
CA ILE A 118 14.16 12.53 13.32
C ILE A 118 14.16 11.93 14.73
N LYS A 119 13.15 12.30 15.52
CA LYS A 119 12.99 11.77 16.86
C LYS A 119 12.12 10.53 16.85
N PRO A 120 12.55 9.44 17.50
CA PRO A 120 11.68 8.29 17.72
C PRO A 120 10.42 8.70 18.49
N THR A 121 9.29 8.11 18.12
CA THR A 121 8.00 8.33 18.77
C THR A 121 7.43 7.01 19.29
N ILE A 122 6.57 7.08 20.30
CA ILE A 122 5.87 5.92 20.83
C ILE A 122 4.37 6.21 20.79
N SER A 123 3.61 5.30 20.19
CA SER A 123 2.17 5.33 20.12
C SER A 123 1.57 4.16 20.90
N TYR A 124 0.49 4.42 21.66
CA TYR A 124 -0.13 3.41 22.51
C TYR A 124 -1.55 3.09 22.03
N TYR A 125 -1.85 1.79 21.94
CA TYR A 125 -3.16 1.27 21.54
C TYR A 125 -3.62 0.14 22.47
N ASP A 126 -4.94 -0.09 22.54
CA ASP A 126 -5.46 -1.26 23.23
C ASP A 126 -5.22 -2.53 22.39
N THR A 127 -5.39 -2.41 21.06
CA THR A 127 -5.17 -3.53 20.14
C THR A 127 -4.44 -3.08 18.89
N LEU A 128 -3.40 -3.84 18.53
CA LEU A 128 -2.68 -3.77 17.27
C LEU A 128 -3.17 -4.91 16.36
N ILE A 129 -3.58 -4.58 15.15
CA ILE A 129 -3.93 -5.54 14.10
C ILE A 129 -2.80 -5.54 13.07
N LEU A 130 -2.13 -6.66 12.87
CA LEU A 130 -1.11 -6.84 11.84
C LEU A 130 -1.73 -7.52 10.63
N GLY A 131 -1.82 -6.78 9.54
CA GLY A 131 -2.39 -7.19 8.27
C GLY A 131 -3.76 -6.57 7.97
N GLY A 132 -3.87 -5.95 6.79
CA GLY A 132 -5.05 -5.25 6.28
C GLY A 132 -5.85 -6.05 5.25
N GLY A 133 -5.73 -7.38 5.25
CA GLY A 133 -6.61 -8.27 4.50
C GLY A 133 -7.99 -8.38 5.13
N PRO A 134 -8.92 -9.19 4.56
CA PRO A 134 -10.30 -9.32 5.06
C PRO A 134 -10.39 -9.62 6.56
N GLY A 135 -9.51 -10.48 7.08
CA GLY A 135 -9.48 -10.82 8.49
C GLY A 135 -9.16 -9.63 9.39
N GLY A 136 -8.12 -8.87 9.03
CA GLY A 136 -7.72 -7.67 9.78
C GLY A 136 -8.72 -6.54 9.67
N LEU A 137 -9.28 -6.31 8.48
CA LEU A 137 -10.34 -5.32 8.26
C LEU A 137 -11.59 -5.64 9.09
N THR A 138 -12.03 -6.90 9.07
CA THR A 138 -13.16 -7.35 9.90
C THR A 138 -12.87 -7.17 11.38
N ALA A 139 -11.67 -7.56 11.85
CA ALA A 139 -11.27 -7.34 13.24
C ALA A 139 -11.30 -5.84 13.62
N GLY A 140 -10.77 -4.97 12.73
CA GLY A 140 -10.79 -3.52 12.91
C GLY A 140 -12.19 -2.96 13.03
N LEU A 141 -13.11 -3.40 12.16
CA LEU A 141 -14.51 -2.98 12.20
C LEU A 141 -15.17 -3.33 13.53
N TYR A 142 -15.07 -4.57 13.99
CA TYR A 142 -15.70 -5.01 15.22
C TYR A 142 -15.05 -4.42 16.47
N LEU A 143 -13.73 -4.22 16.49
CA LEU A 143 -13.05 -3.51 17.56
C LEU A 143 -13.50 -2.04 17.64
N CYS A 144 -13.67 -1.39 16.51
CA CYS A 144 -14.19 -0.03 16.46
C CYS A 144 -15.64 0.05 16.98
N GLN A 145 -16.52 -0.85 16.57
CA GLN A 145 -17.89 -0.93 17.09
C GLN A 145 -17.90 -1.16 18.61
N ALA A 146 -16.93 -1.93 19.12
CA ALA A 146 -16.75 -2.15 20.56
C ALA A 146 -16.05 -0.98 21.28
N LYS A 147 -15.76 0.13 20.57
CA LYS A 147 -15.05 1.32 21.08
C LYS A 147 -13.67 1.02 21.64
N VAL A 148 -12.99 0.02 21.10
CA VAL A 148 -11.59 -0.31 21.42
C VAL A 148 -10.67 0.59 20.62
N ASN A 149 -9.68 1.23 21.26
CA ASN A 149 -8.66 2.01 20.57
C ASN A 149 -7.71 1.07 19.83
N ALA A 150 -8.01 0.79 18.57
CA ALA A 150 -7.25 -0.12 17.72
C ALA A 150 -6.54 0.60 16.58
N VAL A 151 -5.40 0.03 16.17
CA VAL A 151 -4.66 0.42 14.95
C VAL A 151 -4.44 -0.80 14.08
N LEU A 152 -4.70 -0.63 12.77
CA LEU A 152 -4.39 -1.62 11.75
C LEU A 152 -3.09 -1.20 11.04
N VAL A 153 -2.14 -2.11 10.99
CA VAL A 153 -0.84 -1.91 10.33
C VAL A 153 -0.67 -2.92 9.22
N ASP A 154 -0.33 -2.43 8.02
CA ASP A 154 -0.02 -3.26 6.86
C ASP A 154 1.14 -2.67 6.05
N ILE A 155 2.03 -3.53 5.59
CA ILE A 155 3.15 -3.16 4.69
C ILE A 155 2.68 -2.79 3.28
N MET A 156 1.44 -3.12 2.95
CA MET A 156 0.76 -2.82 1.69
C MET A 156 -0.45 -1.93 1.95
N LEU A 157 -1.17 -1.59 0.88
CA LEU A 157 -2.51 -1.01 0.98
C LEU A 157 -3.52 -2.07 1.44
N PRO A 158 -4.63 -1.67 2.10
CA PRO A 158 -5.63 -2.61 2.58
C PRO A 158 -6.26 -3.45 1.46
N GLY A 159 -6.61 -4.69 1.80
CA GLY A 159 -7.31 -5.60 0.90
C GLY A 159 -6.69 -7.00 0.85
N GLY A 160 -5.37 -7.11 1.05
CA GLY A 160 -4.69 -8.40 1.03
C GLY A 160 -4.87 -9.15 -0.29
N GLN A 161 -4.92 -10.48 -0.23
CA GLN A 161 -5.01 -11.35 -1.41
C GLN A 161 -6.26 -11.10 -2.28
N ILE A 162 -7.39 -10.74 -1.69
CA ILE A 162 -8.62 -10.52 -2.46
C ILE A 162 -8.50 -9.33 -3.40
N SER A 163 -7.69 -8.31 -3.07
CA SER A 163 -7.51 -7.14 -3.94
C SER A 163 -6.88 -7.47 -5.30
N THR A 164 -6.15 -8.58 -5.40
CA THR A 164 -5.53 -9.06 -6.64
C THR A 164 -6.36 -10.13 -7.36
N THR A 165 -7.48 -10.56 -6.76
CA THR A 165 -8.38 -11.56 -7.35
C THR A 165 -9.30 -10.90 -8.37
N HIS A 166 -9.39 -11.45 -9.58
CA HIS A 166 -10.20 -10.86 -10.65
C HIS A 166 -11.68 -10.78 -10.25
N GLN A 167 -12.27 -11.90 -9.83
CA GLN A 167 -13.65 -11.96 -9.37
C GLN A 167 -13.81 -12.90 -8.18
N ILE A 168 -14.65 -12.48 -7.22
CA ILE A 168 -15.04 -13.26 -6.05
C ILE A 168 -16.53 -13.54 -6.14
N SER A 169 -16.90 -14.81 -6.17
CA SER A 169 -18.29 -15.27 -6.28
C SER A 169 -18.79 -16.06 -5.08
N ASN A 170 -17.91 -16.33 -4.13
CA ASN A 170 -18.19 -17.17 -2.95
C ASN A 170 -18.16 -16.39 -1.64
N TYR A 171 -18.22 -15.05 -1.68
CA TYR A 171 -18.37 -14.23 -0.50
C TYR A 171 -19.87 -14.00 -0.23
N PRO A 172 -20.41 -14.49 0.90
CA PRO A 172 -21.83 -14.34 1.23
C PRO A 172 -22.27 -12.88 1.28
N GLY A 173 -23.45 -12.58 0.77
CA GLY A 173 -24.03 -11.23 0.74
C GLY A 173 -24.01 -10.56 -0.63
N PHE A 174 -23.32 -11.14 -1.61
CA PHE A 174 -23.36 -10.68 -3.00
C PHE A 174 -23.92 -11.80 -3.90
N VAL A 175 -24.98 -11.50 -4.63
CA VAL A 175 -25.60 -12.45 -5.59
C VAL A 175 -24.74 -12.56 -6.85
N GLU A 176 -24.28 -11.42 -7.35
CA GLU A 176 -23.40 -11.36 -8.50
C GLU A 176 -21.92 -11.36 -8.07
N PRO A 177 -21.03 -11.98 -8.86
CA PRO A 177 -19.59 -11.93 -8.60
C PRO A 177 -19.08 -10.50 -8.51
N GLN A 178 -18.25 -10.23 -7.51
CA GLN A 178 -17.66 -8.92 -7.29
C GLN A 178 -16.18 -8.92 -7.72
N PRO A 179 -15.67 -7.85 -8.37
CA PRO A 179 -14.23 -7.67 -8.51
C PRO A 179 -13.56 -7.64 -7.13
N GLY A 180 -12.49 -8.42 -6.96
CA GLY A 180 -11.86 -8.56 -5.65
C GLY A 180 -11.37 -7.24 -5.07
N PHE A 181 -10.83 -6.34 -5.92
CA PHE A 181 -10.42 -5.02 -5.49
C PHE A 181 -11.59 -4.15 -4.97
N MET A 182 -12.79 -4.31 -5.54
CA MET A 182 -13.99 -3.58 -5.08
C MET A 182 -14.45 -4.09 -3.72
N LEU A 183 -14.47 -5.41 -3.51
CA LEU A 183 -14.81 -5.98 -2.21
C LEU A 183 -13.80 -5.53 -1.15
N ALA A 184 -12.50 -5.57 -1.45
CA ALA A 184 -11.45 -5.08 -0.58
C ALA A 184 -11.63 -3.60 -0.24
N HIS A 185 -11.97 -2.78 -1.23
CA HIS A 185 -12.26 -1.36 -1.05
C HIS A 185 -13.46 -1.15 -0.11
N TYR A 186 -14.58 -1.82 -0.34
CA TYR A 186 -15.76 -1.68 0.53
C TYR A 186 -15.47 -2.09 1.98
N MET A 187 -14.74 -3.18 2.20
CA MET A 187 -14.34 -3.60 3.55
C MET A 187 -13.42 -2.56 4.22
N SER A 188 -12.48 -2.01 3.47
CA SER A 188 -11.57 -0.97 3.96
C SER A 188 -12.32 0.31 4.31
N GLU A 189 -13.18 0.80 3.43
CA GLU A 189 -13.96 2.02 3.67
C GLU A 189 -14.94 1.85 4.85
N GLN A 190 -15.61 0.71 4.96
CA GLN A 190 -16.49 0.41 6.09
C GLN A 190 -15.73 0.48 7.42
N THR A 191 -14.56 -0.12 7.48
CA THR A 191 -13.71 -0.16 8.68
C THR A 191 -13.17 1.24 9.01
N LYS A 192 -12.82 2.01 8.01
CA LYS A 192 -12.30 3.37 8.12
C LYS A 192 -13.40 4.35 8.59
N ILE A 193 -14.59 4.30 7.97
CA ILE A 193 -15.76 5.11 8.37
C ILE A 193 -16.16 4.82 9.82
N CYS A 194 -16.05 3.58 10.28
CA CYS A 194 -16.24 3.23 11.67
C CYS A 194 -15.27 3.96 12.62
N GLY A 195 -14.05 4.30 12.15
CA GLY A 195 -13.05 5.06 12.90
C GLY A 195 -11.79 4.27 13.28
N THR A 196 -11.58 3.09 12.71
CA THR A 196 -10.33 2.34 12.91
C THR A 196 -9.15 3.14 12.33
N LYS A 197 -8.08 3.27 13.11
CA LYS A 197 -6.86 3.94 12.66
C LYS A 197 -6.03 3.03 11.76
N TYR A 198 -5.45 3.62 10.72
CA TYR A 198 -4.64 2.92 9.73
C TYR A 198 -3.20 3.44 9.69
N LYS A 199 -2.27 2.49 9.57
CA LYS A 199 -0.87 2.73 9.18
C LYS A 199 -0.54 1.72 8.09
N VAL A 200 -0.66 2.14 6.84
CA VAL A 200 -0.59 1.25 5.67
C VAL A 200 0.44 1.74 4.66
N ALA A 201 0.91 0.83 3.83
CA ALA A 201 2.06 1.04 2.96
C ALA A 201 3.27 1.56 3.78
N VAL A 202 3.53 0.93 4.92
CA VAL A 202 4.63 1.26 5.84
C VAL A 202 5.69 0.16 5.84
N ASP A 203 6.87 0.47 6.36
CA ASP A 203 7.88 -0.53 6.67
C ASP A 203 7.72 -0.97 8.11
N VAL A 204 7.59 -2.28 8.35
CA VAL A 204 7.63 -2.87 9.68
C VAL A 204 9.01 -3.49 9.84
N THR A 205 9.85 -2.86 10.67
CA THR A 205 11.28 -3.22 10.80
C THR A 205 11.54 -4.16 11.97
N GLU A 206 10.75 -4.06 13.03
CA GLU A 206 10.88 -4.90 14.22
C GLU A 206 9.51 -5.34 14.71
N VAL A 207 9.43 -6.59 15.19
CA VAL A 207 8.21 -7.14 15.79
C VAL A 207 8.60 -7.92 17.06
N ASP A 208 8.13 -7.46 18.21
CA ASP A 208 8.26 -8.16 19.48
C ASP A 208 6.86 -8.55 20.01
N LEU A 209 6.50 -9.79 19.83
CA LEU A 209 5.20 -10.32 20.25
C LEU A 209 5.11 -10.47 21.78
N ASN A 210 6.22 -10.65 22.49
CA ASN A 210 6.22 -10.78 23.95
C ASN A 210 5.89 -9.43 24.60
N ASN A 211 6.56 -8.38 24.18
CA ASN A 211 6.34 -7.02 24.66
C ASN A 211 5.17 -6.31 23.92
N LYS A 212 4.64 -6.94 22.88
CA LYS A 212 3.54 -6.40 22.06
C LYS A 212 3.89 -5.05 21.43
N THR A 213 5.10 -4.96 20.89
CA THR A 213 5.61 -3.78 20.20
C THR A 213 5.98 -4.09 18.76
N ILE A 214 5.81 -3.09 17.90
CA ILE A 214 6.37 -3.09 16.54
C ILE A 214 7.03 -1.74 16.27
N VAL A 215 8.05 -1.74 15.41
CA VAL A 215 8.65 -0.51 14.89
C VAL A 215 8.19 -0.31 13.46
N VAL A 216 7.65 0.88 13.19
CA VAL A 216 7.13 1.29 11.88
C VAL A 216 7.96 2.43 11.34
N ASP A 217 8.33 2.33 10.07
CA ASP A 217 9.09 3.36 9.33
C ASP A 217 10.38 3.80 10.06
N GLU A 218 11.00 2.90 10.83
CA GLU A 218 12.25 3.06 11.59
C GLU A 218 12.21 4.09 12.74
N TYR A 219 11.12 4.84 12.92
CA TYR A 219 11.06 5.90 13.92
C TYR A 219 9.88 5.83 14.88
N GLU A 220 8.82 5.09 14.54
CA GLU A 220 7.64 4.99 15.40
C GLU A 220 7.52 3.60 16.02
N THR A 221 7.59 3.53 17.35
CA THR A 221 7.26 2.32 18.09
C THR A 221 5.77 2.32 18.43
N ILE A 222 5.04 1.30 17.98
CA ILE A 222 3.65 1.07 18.38
C ILE A 222 3.66 0.02 19.49
N GLN A 223 3.13 0.39 20.64
CA GLN A 223 2.92 -0.52 21.77
C GLN A 223 1.42 -0.77 21.97
N ALA A 224 1.05 -2.05 22.14
CA ALA A 224 -0.35 -2.44 22.34
C ALA A 224 -0.51 -3.37 23.55
N LYS A 225 -1.72 -3.42 24.11
CA LYS A 225 -2.07 -4.40 25.14
C LYS A 225 -2.33 -5.79 24.55
N LYS A 226 -2.81 -5.84 23.30
CA LYS A 226 -3.14 -7.08 22.57
C LYS A 226 -2.70 -6.95 21.11
N ILE A 227 -2.35 -8.07 20.47
CA ILE A 227 -2.05 -8.15 19.04
C ILE A 227 -2.99 -9.16 18.40
N ILE A 228 -3.55 -8.80 17.25
CA ILE A 228 -4.26 -9.70 16.34
C ILE A 228 -3.36 -9.92 15.13
N LEU A 229 -2.94 -11.16 14.90
CA LEU A 229 -2.18 -11.53 13.73
C LEU A 229 -3.14 -11.92 12.60
N ALA A 230 -3.22 -11.07 11.58
CA ALA A 230 -4.05 -11.24 10.39
C ALA A 230 -3.19 -11.12 9.12
N THR A 231 -1.94 -11.58 9.19
CA THR A 231 -0.91 -11.40 8.15
C THR A 231 -1.17 -12.21 6.88
N GLY A 232 -2.17 -13.11 6.91
CA GLY A 232 -2.55 -13.91 5.76
C GLY A 232 -1.49 -14.93 5.37
N ALA A 233 -1.53 -15.35 4.11
CA ALA A 233 -0.57 -16.26 3.51
C ALA A 233 -0.26 -15.81 2.09
N SER A 234 0.90 -16.19 1.57
CA SER A 234 1.28 -15.98 0.17
C SER A 234 1.59 -17.33 -0.48
N PRO A 235 1.19 -17.53 -1.72
CA PRO A 235 1.53 -18.75 -2.44
C PRO A 235 3.05 -18.85 -2.62
N ARG A 236 3.56 -20.06 -2.63
CA ARG A 236 4.95 -20.32 -2.98
C ARG A 236 5.07 -20.34 -4.50
N TYR A 237 5.76 -19.35 -5.05
CA TYR A 237 5.99 -19.25 -6.50
C TYR A 237 7.03 -20.28 -6.98
N LEU A 238 6.83 -20.76 -8.20
CA LEU A 238 7.81 -21.61 -8.89
C LEU A 238 8.97 -20.80 -9.48
N ASN A 239 8.74 -19.49 -9.68
CA ASN A 239 9.66 -18.56 -10.32
C ASN A 239 10.02 -18.94 -11.76
N VAL A 240 9.03 -19.44 -12.50
CA VAL A 240 9.16 -19.73 -13.94
C VAL A 240 8.70 -18.53 -14.79
N PRO A 241 9.21 -18.37 -16.02
CA PRO A 241 8.75 -17.31 -16.91
C PRO A 241 7.23 -17.36 -17.15
N GLY A 242 6.56 -16.20 -17.11
CA GLY A 242 5.14 -16.07 -17.32
C GLY A 242 4.28 -16.34 -16.09
N GLU A 243 4.83 -16.83 -14.98
CA GLU A 243 4.05 -17.20 -13.80
C GLU A 243 3.28 -16.01 -13.20
N ARG A 244 3.91 -14.86 -13.12
CA ARG A 244 3.28 -13.65 -12.53
C ARG A 244 2.27 -13.02 -13.46
N GLU A 245 2.55 -13.00 -14.76
CA GLU A 245 1.70 -12.43 -15.80
C GLU A 245 0.42 -13.26 -16.00
N LEU A 246 0.52 -14.58 -15.82
CA LEU A 246 -0.59 -15.51 -16.00
C LEU A 246 -1.37 -15.78 -14.71
N LYS A 247 -0.95 -15.24 -13.57
CA LYS A 247 -1.69 -15.35 -12.31
C LYS A 247 -3.11 -14.77 -12.47
N GLY A 248 -4.13 -15.61 -12.25
CA GLY A 248 -5.53 -15.28 -12.49
C GLY A 248 -5.98 -15.35 -13.96
N ASN A 249 -5.06 -15.63 -14.89
CA ASN A 249 -5.29 -15.76 -16.33
C ASN A 249 -4.71 -17.09 -16.88
N GLY A 250 -4.90 -18.19 -16.15
CA GLY A 250 -4.42 -19.52 -16.53
C GLY A 250 -3.60 -20.19 -15.43
N ILE A 251 -2.98 -19.43 -14.52
CA ILE A 251 -2.33 -19.96 -13.32
C ILE A 251 -3.15 -19.57 -12.10
N SER A 252 -3.51 -20.59 -11.29
CA SER A 252 -4.20 -20.43 -10.02
C SER A 252 -3.41 -21.08 -8.89
N TYR A 253 -3.58 -20.54 -7.68
CA TYR A 253 -3.02 -21.07 -6.42
C TYR A 253 -4.12 -21.45 -5.42
N CYS A 254 -5.39 -21.52 -5.90
CA CYS A 254 -6.54 -21.83 -5.06
C CYS A 254 -7.63 -22.48 -5.92
N ALA A 255 -7.72 -23.80 -5.88
CA ALA A 255 -8.75 -24.52 -6.67
C ALA A 255 -10.16 -24.13 -6.23
N THR A 256 -10.44 -24.03 -4.93
CA THR A 256 -11.75 -23.64 -4.41
C THR A 256 -12.18 -22.23 -4.82
N CYS A 257 -11.22 -21.35 -5.10
CA CYS A 257 -11.49 -19.99 -5.57
C CYS A 257 -11.83 -19.97 -7.07
N ASP A 258 -11.05 -20.71 -7.86
CA ASP A 258 -10.94 -20.49 -9.31
C ASP A 258 -11.47 -21.67 -10.16
N ALA A 259 -11.78 -22.84 -9.59
CA ALA A 259 -12.15 -24.05 -10.33
C ALA A 259 -13.25 -23.83 -11.39
N LYS A 260 -14.22 -22.96 -11.11
CA LYS A 260 -15.30 -22.63 -12.05
C LYS A 260 -14.82 -22.01 -13.37
N TYR A 261 -13.64 -21.39 -13.39
CA TYR A 261 -13.06 -20.80 -14.61
C TYR A 261 -12.32 -21.82 -15.47
N PHE A 262 -12.08 -23.02 -14.92
CA PHE A 262 -11.42 -24.12 -15.59
C PHE A 262 -12.38 -25.26 -16.00
N HIS A 263 -13.69 -24.97 -15.99
CA HIS A 263 -14.70 -25.96 -16.39
C HIS A 263 -14.42 -26.46 -17.80
N ASP A 264 -14.43 -27.80 -17.96
CA ASP A 264 -14.13 -28.51 -19.22
C ASP A 264 -12.73 -28.19 -19.82
N LYS A 265 -11.79 -27.73 -19.04
CA LYS A 265 -10.41 -27.49 -19.47
C LYS A 265 -9.49 -28.60 -18.99
N GLU A 266 -8.41 -28.81 -19.71
CA GLU A 266 -7.29 -29.64 -19.27
C GLU A 266 -6.45 -28.80 -18.27
N VAL A 267 -6.20 -29.36 -17.08
CA VAL A 267 -5.48 -28.69 -15.99
C VAL A 267 -4.31 -29.53 -15.53
N ILE A 268 -3.18 -28.90 -15.32
CA ILE A 268 -1.97 -29.50 -14.77
C ILE A 268 -1.80 -29.01 -13.34
N ILE A 269 -1.65 -29.95 -12.40
CA ILE A 269 -1.33 -29.65 -11.00
C ILE A 269 0.17 -29.77 -10.79
N ILE A 270 0.77 -28.74 -10.20
CA ILE A 270 2.21 -28.72 -9.89
C ILE A 270 2.40 -28.68 -8.38
N GLY A 271 2.95 -29.75 -7.84
CA GLY A 271 3.21 -29.91 -6.40
C GLY A 271 2.95 -31.34 -5.94
N GLY A 272 3.50 -31.69 -4.76
CA GLY A 272 3.37 -33.02 -4.16
C GLY A 272 3.03 -32.96 -2.67
N GLY A 273 2.66 -31.80 -2.13
CA GLY A 273 2.21 -31.64 -0.76
C GLY A 273 0.70 -31.86 -0.61
N ASN A 274 0.21 -31.90 0.63
CA ASN A 274 -1.20 -32.13 0.94
C ASN A 274 -2.12 -31.17 0.17
N THR A 275 -1.81 -29.88 0.14
CA THR A 275 -2.57 -28.86 -0.58
C THR A 275 -2.73 -29.22 -2.06
N ALA A 276 -1.66 -29.65 -2.73
CA ALA A 276 -1.73 -29.98 -4.16
C ALA A 276 -2.64 -31.18 -4.41
N ILE A 277 -2.62 -32.18 -3.51
CA ILE A 277 -3.47 -33.37 -3.62
C ILE A 277 -4.93 -33.04 -3.33
N GLU A 278 -5.20 -32.28 -2.28
CA GLU A 278 -6.56 -31.86 -1.90
C GLU A 278 -7.19 -30.97 -2.98
N GLU A 279 -6.42 -30.03 -3.53
CA GLU A 279 -6.88 -29.17 -4.60
C GLU A 279 -7.04 -29.91 -5.93
N ALA A 280 -6.22 -30.92 -6.21
CA ALA A 280 -6.39 -31.80 -7.37
C ALA A 280 -7.72 -32.58 -7.31
N ASP A 281 -8.03 -33.17 -6.14
CA ASP A 281 -9.31 -33.86 -5.93
C ASP A 281 -10.51 -32.91 -6.10
N PHE A 282 -10.35 -31.67 -5.62
CA PHE A 282 -11.41 -30.69 -5.75
C PHE A 282 -11.62 -30.24 -7.19
N ILE A 283 -10.55 -29.87 -7.91
CA ILE A 283 -10.66 -29.32 -9.28
C ILE A 283 -11.07 -30.38 -10.30
N ALA A 284 -10.75 -31.66 -10.06
CA ALA A 284 -11.17 -32.77 -10.91
C ALA A 284 -12.71 -32.90 -11.08
N LYS A 285 -13.47 -32.23 -10.22
CA LYS A 285 -14.96 -32.15 -10.34
C LYS A 285 -15.39 -31.16 -11.41
N PHE A 286 -14.50 -30.32 -11.91
CA PHE A 286 -14.79 -29.25 -12.88
C PHE A 286 -14.06 -29.44 -14.21
N CYS A 287 -12.89 -30.06 -14.19
CA CYS A 287 -11.99 -30.23 -15.33
C CYS A 287 -12.18 -31.58 -16.03
N GLN A 288 -11.63 -31.70 -17.24
CA GLN A 288 -11.51 -32.97 -17.97
C GLN A 288 -10.31 -33.77 -17.50
#